data_64aa3d58a25220460c3fb7ee1115a18e
#
_entry.id   64aa3d58a25220460c3fb7ee1115a18e
#
_cell.length_a   1.000
_cell.length_b   1.000
_cell.length_c   1.000
_cell.angle_alpha   90.00
_cell.angle_beta   90.00
_cell.angle_gamma   90.00
#
_symmetry.space_group_name_H-M   'P 1'
#
loop_
_entity.id
_entity.type
_entity.pdbx_description
1 polymer ?
#
loop_
_entity_poly.entity_id
_entity_poly.type
_entity_poly.pdbx_seq_one_letter_code
_entity_poly.pdbx_strand_id
1 'polypeptide(L)'
;MKERKGATLKLENGAEFRGFSFGYDGPADGEVVFSTAMVGYPESLTDPSYSGQILCVTYPLIGNYGVPQEGADELGISRNFESEKIWVRGVVISDYSFDYSHWDAVKSLDEWLKEQRIPGIFGIDTRAVTQLLREKGSMLGMIVPDGVEKDFPIDDPNLANQIAIVSCKDVIEYGSGSKTVVMVDCGVKHNILRCFMERGVKVVRVPWDYDFNKLDYDGLFISNGPGNPQFCNVTVTNLRKAMEGDKPIFGICMGNQLLARAGGANTYKLKYGHRSHNQPVRMVGTNRCFITSQNHGFAVDDKTLGADWEPWFVNMNDGTNEGIRHKTKPFCSVQFHPEASSGPTDTNFLFDEFISKL
;
A
#
# COMPACT_ATOMS: atom_id res chain seq x y z
N MET A 1 -25.38 23.33 17.97
CA MET A 1 -24.71 22.22 17.22
C MET A 1 -25.04 22.45 15.75
N LYS A 2 -24.05 22.54 14.85
CA LYS A 2 -24.35 22.54 13.41
C LYS A 2 -25.06 21.23 13.07
N GLU A 3 -26.16 21.32 12.34
CA GLU A 3 -26.87 20.15 11.83
C GLU A 3 -25.91 19.33 10.97
N ARG A 4 -25.68 18.07 11.32
CA ARG A 4 -24.73 17.20 10.63
C ARG A 4 -25.47 16.48 9.52
N LYS A 5 -24.94 16.55 8.31
CA LYS A 5 -25.49 15.83 7.16
C LYS A 5 -25.32 14.34 7.36
N GLY A 6 -26.35 13.56 7.20
CA GLY A 6 -26.26 12.11 7.27
C GLY A 6 -25.59 11.53 6.02
N ALA A 7 -25.07 10.31 6.15
CA ALA A 7 -24.55 9.51 5.06
C ALA A 7 -24.77 8.03 5.35
N THR A 8 -24.74 7.21 4.30
CA THR A 8 -24.86 5.76 4.42
C THR A 8 -23.69 5.08 3.71
N LEU A 9 -23.03 4.15 4.40
CA LEU A 9 -22.17 3.15 3.75
C LEU A 9 -23.06 2.01 3.27
N LYS A 10 -23.14 1.81 1.95
CA LYS A 10 -23.85 0.69 1.33
C LYS A 10 -22.84 -0.33 0.84
N LEU A 11 -23.06 -1.62 1.09
CA LEU A 11 -22.24 -2.72 0.61
C LEU A 11 -23.00 -3.55 -0.44
N GLU A 12 -22.28 -4.15 -1.38
CA GLU A 12 -22.89 -4.93 -2.50
C GLU A 12 -23.76 -6.10 -2.05
N ASN A 13 -23.55 -6.62 -0.83
CA ASN A 13 -24.37 -7.67 -0.25
C ASN A 13 -25.70 -7.16 0.35
N GLY A 14 -26.00 -5.86 0.20
CA GLY A 14 -27.20 -5.22 0.74
C GLY A 14 -27.10 -4.72 2.17
N ALA A 15 -25.96 -4.90 2.85
CA ALA A 15 -25.76 -4.32 4.17
C ALA A 15 -25.57 -2.80 4.10
N GLU A 16 -26.22 -2.08 5.01
CA GLU A 16 -26.15 -0.64 5.12
C GLU A 16 -25.76 -0.21 6.55
N PHE A 17 -24.90 0.79 6.64
CA PHE A 17 -24.46 1.39 7.91
C PHE A 17 -24.70 2.90 7.84
N ARG A 18 -25.54 3.40 8.74
CA ARG A 18 -25.91 4.80 8.80
C ARG A 18 -24.98 5.58 9.72
N GLY A 19 -24.52 6.74 9.26
CA GLY A 19 -23.65 7.66 10.02
C GLY A 19 -23.80 9.10 9.55
N PHE A 20 -22.72 9.87 9.68
CA PHE A 20 -22.66 11.28 9.34
C PHE A 20 -21.52 11.56 8.36
N SER A 21 -21.76 12.44 7.39
CA SER A 21 -20.78 12.89 6.42
C SER A 21 -19.72 13.79 7.06
N PHE A 22 -18.48 13.65 6.64
CA PHE A 22 -17.38 14.59 6.83
C PHE A 22 -16.45 14.53 5.62
N GLY A 23 -15.51 15.47 5.51
CA GLY A 23 -14.72 15.61 4.31
C GLY A 23 -15.53 16.15 3.13
N TYR A 24 -15.28 15.64 1.94
CA TYR A 24 -15.98 16.10 0.73
C TYR A 24 -17.45 15.65 0.71
N ASP A 25 -18.35 16.58 0.38
CA ASP A 25 -19.79 16.32 0.33
C ASP A 25 -20.21 15.75 -1.04
N GLY A 26 -19.75 14.57 -1.36
CA GLY A 26 -20.08 13.83 -2.58
C GLY A 26 -20.03 12.33 -2.33
N PRO A 27 -20.53 11.51 -3.28
CA PRO A 27 -20.45 10.06 -3.15
C PRO A 27 -19.04 9.54 -3.46
N ALA A 28 -18.71 8.38 -2.88
CA ALA A 28 -17.54 7.60 -3.27
C ALA A 28 -17.93 6.14 -3.43
N ASP A 29 -17.22 5.42 -4.30
CA ASP A 29 -17.35 3.97 -4.49
C ASP A 29 -15.99 3.30 -4.64
N GLY A 30 -15.95 2.00 -4.38
CA GLY A 30 -14.73 1.20 -4.50
C GLY A 30 -14.80 -0.10 -3.71
N GLU A 31 -13.67 -0.80 -3.64
CA GLU A 31 -13.55 -1.98 -2.78
C GLU A 31 -13.43 -1.53 -1.31
N VAL A 32 -14.35 -1.96 -0.46
CA VAL A 32 -14.29 -1.66 0.97
C VAL A 32 -13.33 -2.63 1.63
N VAL A 33 -12.30 -2.06 2.26
CA VAL A 33 -11.27 -2.77 3.00
C VAL A 33 -11.14 -2.20 4.40
N PHE A 34 -10.57 -2.95 5.34
CA PHE A 34 -10.34 -2.46 6.69
C PHE A 34 -8.86 -2.48 7.07
N SER A 35 -8.45 -1.56 7.92
CA SER A 35 -7.13 -1.56 8.55
C SER A 35 -7.28 -1.53 10.08
N THR A 36 -6.46 -2.33 10.75
CA THR A 36 -6.35 -2.35 12.21
C THR A 36 -5.17 -1.53 12.73
N ALA A 37 -4.55 -0.71 11.88
CA ALA A 37 -3.51 0.23 12.27
C ALA A 37 -4.05 1.26 13.29
N MET A 38 -3.27 1.53 14.33
CA MET A 38 -3.66 2.44 15.42
C MET A 38 -3.21 3.88 15.18
N VAL A 39 -2.24 4.10 14.32
CA VAL A 39 -1.60 5.39 14.04
C VAL A 39 -1.32 5.52 12.54
N GLY A 40 -0.97 6.74 12.09
CA GLY A 40 -0.50 6.96 10.73
C GLY A 40 -1.62 7.04 9.69
N TYR A 41 -2.74 7.70 10.01
CA TYR A 41 -3.77 7.87 8.99
C TYR A 41 -3.33 8.79 7.84
N PRO A 42 -2.51 9.85 8.01
CA PRO A 42 -2.03 10.63 6.88
C PRO A 42 -1.19 9.80 5.91
N GLU A 43 -0.29 8.96 6.45
CA GLU A 43 0.54 8.05 5.66
C GLU A 43 -0.31 6.99 4.96
N SER A 44 -1.27 6.39 5.67
CA SER A 44 -2.19 5.40 5.08
C SER A 44 -3.05 6.00 3.96
N LEU A 45 -3.59 7.21 4.15
CA LEU A 45 -4.44 7.86 3.15
C LEU A 45 -3.68 8.24 1.88
N THR A 46 -2.37 8.54 2.01
CA THR A 46 -1.48 8.89 0.89
C THR A 46 -0.70 7.71 0.32
N ASP A 47 -0.86 6.50 0.85
CA ASP A 47 -0.27 5.28 0.28
C ASP A 47 -0.98 4.92 -1.04
N PRO A 48 -0.27 4.92 -2.19
CA PRO A 48 -0.86 4.57 -3.48
C PRO A 48 -1.47 3.17 -3.54
N SER A 49 -1.06 2.27 -2.64
CA SER A 49 -1.60 0.91 -2.54
C SER A 49 -3.10 0.87 -2.20
N TYR A 50 -3.67 1.96 -1.70
CA TYR A 50 -5.12 2.09 -1.48
C TYR A 50 -5.91 2.62 -2.69
N SER A 51 -5.29 2.81 -3.85
CA SER A 51 -6.02 3.26 -5.05
C SER A 51 -7.22 2.37 -5.36
N GLY A 52 -8.39 2.98 -5.56
CA GLY A 52 -9.64 2.27 -5.82
C GLY A 52 -10.37 1.75 -4.58
N GLN A 53 -9.87 2.00 -3.36
CA GLN A 53 -10.42 1.42 -2.13
C GLN A 53 -11.08 2.46 -1.22
N ILE A 54 -12.15 2.06 -0.54
CA ILE A 54 -12.74 2.76 0.61
C ILE A 54 -12.14 2.13 1.88
N LEU A 55 -11.46 2.93 2.68
CA LEU A 55 -10.73 2.46 3.86
C LEU A 55 -11.58 2.59 5.13
N CYS A 56 -11.93 1.45 5.73
CA CYS A 56 -12.51 1.38 7.06
C CYS A 56 -11.38 1.30 8.10
N VAL A 57 -11.21 2.35 8.91
CA VAL A 57 -10.22 2.40 9.98
C VAL A 57 -10.87 1.93 11.28
N THR A 58 -10.33 0.85 11.86
CA THR A 58 -10.93 0.24 13.07
C THR A 58 -10.52 0.92 14.36
N TYR A 59 -9.45 1.72 14.36
CA TYR A 59 -9.10 2.52 15.53
C TYR A 59 -10.22 3.53 15.82
N PRO A 60 -10.71 3.59 17.09
CA PRO A 60 -11.99 4.24 17.37
C PRO A 60 -11.97 5.76 17.17
N LEU A 61 -10.84 6.43 17.36
CA LEU A 61 -10.73 7.88 17.30
C LEU A 61 -9.77 8.33 16.19
N ILE A 62 -10.29 9.01 15.19
CA ILE A 62 -9.52 9.51 14.05
C ILE A 62 -9.67 11.03 13.93
N GLY A 63 -8.62 11.71 13.48
CA GLY A 63 -8.56 13.18 13.34
C GLY A 63 -7.96 13.90 14.54
N ASN A 64 -7.73 13.20 15.65
CA ASN A 64 -7.31 13.77 16.94
C ASN A 64 -5.94 14.47 16.90
N TYR A 65 -5.05 14.12 15.99
CA TYR A 65 -3.76 14.81 15.81
C TYR A 65 -3.68 15.67 14.55
N GLY A 66 -4.80 15.86 13.85
CA GLY A 66 -4.87 16.71 12.65
C GLY A 66 -4.05 16.18 11.49
N VAL A 67 -3.63 17.07 10.60
CA VAL A 67 -2.83 16.79 9.41
C VAL A 67 -1.60 17.68 9.45
N PRO A 68 -0.39 17.12 9.29
CA PRO A 68 0.85 17.88 9.30
C PRO A 68 0.98 18.76 8.05
N GLN A 69 1.95 19.69 8.09
CA GLN A 69 2.21 20.57 6.97
C GLN A 69 2.70 19.79 5.75
N GLU A 70 2.16 20.15 4.59
CA GLU A 70 2.70 19.74 3.31
C GLU A 70 4.06 20.42 3.07
N GLY A 71 4.96 19.71 2.44
CA GLY A 71 6.29 20.24 2.11
C GLY A 71 7.31 19.15 1.85
N ALA A 72 8.33 19.48 1.07
CA ALA A 72 9.44 18.59 0.82
C ALA A 72 10.46 18.62 1.97
N ASP A 73 11.09 17.47 2.21
CA ASP A 73 12.26 17.35 3.07
C ASP A 73 13.55 17.76 2.33
N GLU A 74 14.70 17.57 2.97
CA GLU A 74 16.01 17.86 2.40
C GLU A 74 16.34 17.01 1.16
N LEU A 75 15.63 15.90 0.98
CA LEU A 75 15.76 14.98 -0.15
C LEU A 75 14.82 15.35 -1.32
N GLY A 76 13.98 16.39 -1.15
CA GLY A 76 13.06 16.87 -2.17
C GLY A 76 11.77 16.04 -2.31
N ILE A 77 11.47 15.19 -1.34
CA ILE A 77 10.24 14.38 -1.26
C ILE A 77 9.37 14.80 -0.08
N SER A 78 8.08 14.50 -0.10
CA SER A 78 7.18 14.86 0.99
C SER A 78 7.69 14.33 2.34
N ARG A 79 7.75 15.22 3.35
CA ARG A 79 8.22 14.87 4.69
C ARG A 79 7.28 13.92 5.42
N ASN A 80 5.97 14.14 5.29
CA ASN A 80 4.94 13.58 6.16
C ASN A 80 3.95 12.65 5.43
N PHE A 81 4.03 12.59 4.10
CA PHE A 81 3.10 11.81 3.28
C PHE A 81 3.85 10.80 2.41
N GLU A 82 3.17 9.72 2.07
CA GLU A 82 3.74 8.64 1.27
C GLU A 82 3.61 8.87 -0.25
N SER A 83 2.90 9.94 -0.65
CA SER A 83 2.82 10.43 -2.03
C SER A 83 2.25 11.85 -2.06
N GLU A 84 2.06 12.41 -3.26
CA GLU A 84 1.64 13.80 -3.48
C GLU A 84 0.15 14.05 -3.21
N LYS A 85 -0.66 13.01 -2.98
CA LYS A 85 -2.12 13.13 -2.76
C LYS A 85 -2.70 11.97 -1.99
N ILE A 86 -3.97 12.12 -1.58
CA ILE A 86 -4.78 11.04 -1.03
C ILE A 86 -5.20 10.08 -2.16
N TRP A 87 -5.05 8.77 -1.94
CA TRP A 87 -5.40 7.73 -2.92
C TRP A 87 -6.65 6.93 -2.56
N VAL A 88 -7.03 6.89 -1.28
CA VAL A 88 -8.29 6.25 -0.90
C VAL A 88 -9.48 6.96 -1.57
N ARG A 89 -10.49 6.20 -1.94
CA ARG A 89 -11.74 6.72 -2.51
C ARG A 89 -12.66 7.30 -1.46
N GLY A 90 -12.55 6.84 -0.22
CA GLY A 90 -13.33 7.31 0.91
C GLY A 90 -12.84 6.73 2.23
N VAL A 91 -13.30 7.31 3.33
CA VAL A 91 -12.87 6.94 4.69
C VAL A 91 -14.09 6.61 5.54
N VAL A 92 -14.05 5.45 6.21
CA VAL A 92 -15.10 4.98 7.15
C VAL A 92 -14.49 4.86 8.54
N ILE A 93 -15.05 5.59 9.52
CA ILE A 93 -14.54 5.63 10.89
C ILE A 93 -15.66 5.55 11.93
N SER A 94 -15.31 5.15 13.12
CA SER A 94 -16.24 5.14 14.26
C SER A 94 -16.45 6.55 14.81
N ASP A 95 -15.41 7.14 15.37
CA ASP A 95 -15.44 8.49 15.94
C ASP A 95 -14.53 9.45 15.21
N TYR A 96 -15.03 10.66 14.95
CA TYR A 96 -14.26 11.75 14.37
C TYR A 96 -13.96 12.82 15.43
N SER A 97 -12.69 13.12 15.63
CA SER A 97 -12.28 14.25 16.47
C SER A 97 -12.37 15.55 15.68
N PHE A 98 -13.31 16.43 16.08
CA PHE A 98 -13.49 17.75 15.44
C PHE A 98 -12.39 18.72 15.86
N ASP A 99 -11.83 18.52 17.05
CA ASP A 99 -10.69 19.25 17.55
C ASP A 99 -9.43 18.38 17.44
N TYR A 100 -8.34 18.97 16.98
CA TYR A 100 -7.06 18.29 16.89
C TYR A 100 -6.01 18.97 17.74
N SER A 101 -5.03 18.19 18.21
CA SER A 101 -3.93 18.68 19.01
C SER A 101 -2.67 17.89 18.72
N HIS A 102 -1.79 18.47 17.94
CA HIS A 102 -0.44 17.97 17.68
C HIS A 102 0.43 19.13 17.28
N TRP A 103 1.71 19.14 17.70
CA TRP A 103 2.63 20.25 17.46
C TRP A 103 2.91 20.52 15.97
N ASP A 104 2.78 19.51 15.11
CA ASP A 104 3.02 19.58 13.66
C ASP A 104 1.72 19.71 12.83
N ALA A 105 0.57 19.74 13.49
CA ALA A 105 -0.71 19.85 12.79
C ALA A 105 -1.00 21.28 12.34
N VAL A 106 -1.41 21.43 11.08
CA VAL A 106 -1.75 22.73 10.48
C VAL A 106 -3.20 22.82 10.02
N LYS A 107 -3.89 21.69 9.86
CA LYS A 107 -5.30 21.60 9.47
C LYS A 107 -5.97 20.37 10.06
N SER A 108 -7.31 20.36 10.07
CA SER A 108 -8.09 19.19 10.43
C SER A 108 -8.10 18.15 9.30
N LEU A 109 -8.41 16.89 9.65
CA LEU A 109 -8.62 15.86 8.65
C LEU A 109 -9.81 16.18 7.73
N ASP A 110 -10.88 16.78 8.27
CA ASP A 110 -12.08 17.21 7.50
C ASP A 110 -11.71 18.21 6.40
N GLU A 111 -10.89 19.23 6.74
CA GLU A 111 -10.41 20.22 5.78
C GLU A 111 -9.56 19.58 4.68
N TRP A 112 -8.60 18.73 5.06
CA TRP A 112 -7.72 18.05 4.11
C TRP A 112 -8.49 17.14 3.15
N LEU A 113 -9.45 16.34 3.67
CA LEU A 113 -10.30 15.51 2.83
C LEU A 113 -11.16 16.33 1.86
N LYS A 114 -11.66 17.51 2.28
CA LYS A 114 -12.39 18.44 1.40
C LYS A 114 -11.52 18.99 0.28
N GLU A 115 -10.31 19.42 0.60
CA GLU A 115 -9.34 19.92 -0.38
C GLU A 115 -9.03 18.86 -1.45
N GLN A 116 -8.88 17.59 -1.05
CA GLN A 116 -8.59 16.46 -1.92
C GLN A 116 -9.84 15.81 -2.53
N ARG A 117 -11.05 16.31 -2.21
CA ARG A 117 -12.36 15.78 -2.65
C ARG A 117 -12.59 14.32 -2.25
N ILE A 118 -12.21 13.95 -1.06
CA ILE A 118 -12.40 12.60 -0.50
C ILE A 118 -13.57 12.61 0.48
N PRO A 119 -14.64 11.84 0.23
CA PRO A 119 -15.73 11.67 1.19
C PRO A 119 -15.33 10.86 2.40
N GLY A 120 -15.87 11.20 3.55
CA GLY A 120 -15.75 10.43 4.77
C GLY A 120 -17.12 10.20 5.43
N ILE A 121 -17.23 9.11 6.17
CA ILE A 121 -18.39 8.81 7.01
C ILE A 121 -17.93 8.41 8.40
N PHE A 122 -18.52 8.99 9.44
CA PHE A 122 -18.25 8.65 10.84
C PHE A 122 -19.54 8.30 11.58
N GLY A 123 -19.42 7.79 12.80
CA GLY A 123 -20.54 7.26 13.57
C GLY A 123 -20.93 5.84 13.15
N ILE A 124 -20.00 5.13 12.49
CA ILE A 124 -20.21 3.78 11.97
C ILE A 124 -19.69 2.76 12.98
N ASP A 125 -20.41 1.66 13.16
CA ASP A 125 -19.89 0.48 13.84
C ASP A 125 -18.83 -0.20 12.94
N THR A 126 -17.59 0.33 12.99
CA THR A 126 -16.45 -0.19 12.20
C THR A 126 -16.09 -1.62 12.59
N ARG A 127 -16.43 -2.06 13.81
CA ARG A 127 -16.26 -3.45 14.23
C ARG A 127 -17.20 -4.38 13.48
N ALA A 128 -18.48 -4.01 13.35
CA ALA A 128 -19.47 -4.79 12.59
C ALA A 128 -19.09 -4.84 11.10
N VAL A 129 -18.66 -3.72 10.50
CA VAL A 129 -18.12 -3.70 9.11
C VAL A 129 -16.93 -4.65 8.98
N THR A 130 -15.97 -4.59 9.90
CA THR A 130 -14.79 -5.45 9.87
C THR A 130 -15.14 -6.93 10.01
N GLN A 131 -16.05 -7.28 10.92
CA GLN A 131 -16.53 -8.67 11.06
C GLN A 131 -17.16 -9.18 9.77
N LEU A 132 -18.01 -8.37 9.14
CA LEU A 132 -18.65 -8.72 7.87
C LEU A 132 -17.60 -8.95 6.77
N LEU A 133 -16.61 -8.05 6.62
CA LEU A 133 -15.54 -8.20 5.64
C LEU A 133 -14.65 -9.41 5.91
N ARG A 134 -14.39 -9.76 7.17
CA ARG A 134 -13.65 -10.98 7.52
C ARG A 134 -14.41 -12.25 7.19
N GLU A 135 -15.72 -12.23 7.38
CA GLU A 135 -16.58 -13.41 7.13
C GLU A 135 -16.89 -13.61 5.64
N LYS A 136 -17.12 -12.55 4.89
CA LYS A 136 -17.55 -12.61 3.49
C LYS A 136 -16.44 -12.32 2.48
N GLY A 137 -15.41 -11.62 2.88
CA GLY A 137 -14.33 -11.08 2.04
C GLY A 137 -14.44 -9.57 1.89
N SER A 138 -13.38 -8.94 1.36
CA SER A 138 -13.49 -7.57 0.87
C SER A 138 -14.53 -7.52 -0.26
N MET A 139 -15.32 -6.45 -0.32
CA MET A 139 -16.43 -6.34 -1.25
C MET A 139 -16.61 -4.90 -1.73
N LEU A 140 -17.35 -4.73 -2.81
CA LEU A 140 -17.69 -3.42 -3.32
C LEU A 140 -18.64 -2.69 -2.38
N GLY A 141 -18.46 -1.37 -2.29
CA GLY A 141 -19.33 -0.53 -1.49
C GLY A 141 -19.27 0.93 -1.92
N MET A 142 -20.15 1.73 -1.31
CA MET A 142 -20.22 3.15 -1.58
C MET A 142 -20.57 3.95 -0.33
N ILE A 143 -20.02 5.15 -0.22
CA ILE A 143 -20.44 6.17 0.75
C ILE A 143 -21.40 7.10 0.01
N VAL A 144 -22.63 7.23 0.50
CA VAL A 144 -23.67 8.05 -0.14
C VAL A 144 -24.20 9.07 0.88
N PRO A 145 -23.87 10.37 0.72
CA PRO A 145 -24.45 11.44 1.54
C PRO A 145 -25.95 11.61 1.29
N ASP A 146 -26.68 12.09 2.29
CA ASP A 146 -28.12 12.37 2.15
C ASP A 146 -28.40 13.33 1.01
N GLY A 147 -29.47 13.04 0.26
CA GLY A 147 -29.88 13.82 -0.91
C GLY A 147 -29.06 13.54 -2.18
N VAL A 148 -28.13 12.57 -2.13
CA VAL A 148 -27.40 12.08 -3.31
C VAL A 148 -27.95 10.71 -3.70
N GLU A 149 -28.32 10.54 -4.97
CA GLU A 149 -28.73 9.24 -5.51
C GLU A 149 -27.53 8.53 -6.12
N LYS A 150 -27.19 7.36 -5.59
CA LYS A 150 -26.19 6.45 -6.15
C LYS A 150 -26.50 5.03 -5.69
N ASP A 151 -26.47 4.10 -6.63
CA ASP A 151 -26.77 2.69 -6.40
C ASP A 151 -25.84 1.76 -7.20
N PHE A 152 -25.89 0.47 -6.91
CA PHE A 152 -25.20 -0.59 -7.67
C PHE A 152 -25.85 -0.79 -9.06
N PRO A 153 -25.06 -1.28 -10.06
CA PRO A 153 -23.68 -1.70 -9.95
C PRO A 153 -22.68 -0.54 -9.97
N ILE A 154 -21.48 -0.78 -9.42
CA ILE A 154 -20.32 0.08 -9.50
C ILE A 154 -19.13 -0.68 -10.11
N ASP A 155 -18.16 0.04 -10.64
CA ASP A 155 -16.97 -0.58 -11.22
C ASP A 155 -16.09 -1.22 -10.13
N ASP A 156 -15.66 -2.46 -10.37
CA ASP A 156 -14.69 -3.12 -9.50
C ASP A 156 -13.26 -2.66 -9.85
N PRO A 157 -12.57 -1.96 -8.93
CA PRO A 157 -11.21 -1.49 -9.19
C PRO A 157 -10.20 -2.64 -9.42
N ASN A 158 -10.51 -3.86 -8.96
CA ASN A 158 -9.65 -5.02 -9.19
C ASN A 158 -9.72 -5.55 -10.64
N LEU A 159 -10.69 -5.08 -11.45
CA LEU A 159 -10.80 -5.40 -12.87
C LEU A 159 -10.08 -4.38 -13.77
N ALA A 160 -9.44 -3.35 -13.18
CA ALA A 160 -8.69 -2.33 -13.89
C ALA A 160 -7.22 -2.31 -13.43
N ASN A 161 -6.33 -1.83 -14.30
CA ASN A 161 -4.91 -1.68 -13.96
C ASN A 161 -4.71 -0.48 -13.05
N GLN A 162 -4.82 -0.68 -11.73
CA GLN A 162 -4.60 0.36 -10.73
C GLN A 162 -3.14 0.86 -10.71
N ILE A 163 -2.17 0.01 -11.06
CA ILE A 163 -0.75 0.39 -11.11
C ILE A 163 -0.51 1.46 -12.18
N ALA A 164 -1.13 1.33 -13.34
CA ALA A 164 -1.03 2.33 -14.40
C ALA A 164 -1.58 3.71 -13.99
N ILE A 165 -2.49 3.75 -13.00
CA ILE A 165 -3.06 5.01 -12.48
C ILE A 165 -2.08 5.71 -11.53
N VAL A 166 -1.38 4.94 -10.67
CA VAL A 166 -0.52 5.49 -9.60
C VAL A 166 0.93 5.67 -10.00
N SER A 167 1.42 4.91 -10.97
CA SER A 167 2.81 4.95 -11.45
C SER A 167 3.16 6.32 -12.05
N CYS A 168 4.41 6.76 -11.86
CA CYS A 168 4.95 7.92 -12.55
C CYS A 168 4.83 7.78 -14.08
N LYS A 169 4.84 8.90 -14.78
CA LYS A 169 4.74 8.91 -16.25
C LYS A 169 6.10 9.09 -16.92
N ASP A 170 7.02 9.67 -16.22
CA ASP A 170 8.36 10.01 -16.68
C ASP A 170 9.42 9.35 -15.79
N VAL A 171 10.63 9.24 -16.31
CA VAL A 171 11.80 8.82 -15.55
C VAL A 171 12.22 9.97 -14.63
N ILE A 172 12.38 9.68 -13.33
CA ILE A 172 12.72 10.67 -12.30
C ILE A 172 13.97 10.18 -11.56
N GLU A 173 14.96 11.04 -11.41
CA GLU A 173 16.18 10.74 -10.68
C GLU A 173 16.18 11.39 -9.28
N TYR A 174 16.64 10.64 -8.28
CA TYR A 174 16.79 11.09 -6.90
C TYR A 174 18.18 10.76 -6.38
N GLY A 175 18.74 11.68 -5.58
CA GLY A 175 20.05 11.49 -4.96
C GLY A 175 21.22 11.54 -5.95
N SER A 176 22.43 11.31 -5.45
CA SER A 176 23.68 11.41 -6.23
C SER A 176 24.74 10.39 -5.82
N GLY A 177 24.33 9.24 -5.29
CA GLY A 177 25.22 8.16 -4.85
C GLY A 177 26.02 7.54 -5.98
N SER A 178 27.11 6.85 -5.63
CA SER A 178 27.96 6.11 -6.58
C SER A 178 27.32 4.83 -7.09
N LYS A 179 26.35 4.30 -6.34
CA LYS A 179 25.55 3.14 -6.72
C LYS A 179 24.19 3.60 -7.24
N THR A 180 23.73 3.01 -8.33
CA THR A 180 22.45 3.32 -8.97
C THR A 180 21.48 2.17 -8.85
N VAL A 181 20.31 2.43 -8.27
CA VAL A 181 19.17 1.50 -8.24
C VAL A 181 18.10 2.01 -9.20
N VAL A 182 17.74 1.20 -10.18
CA VAL A 182 16.53 1.44 -10.97
C VAL A 182 15.33 0.95 -10.17
N MET A 183 14.38 1.85 -9.95
CA MET A 183 13.16 1.57 -9.19
C MET A 183 11.94 1.55 -10.11
N VAL A 184 11.36 0.38 -10.31
CA VAL A 184 10.11 0.24 -11.06
C VAL A 184 8.95 0.71 -10.19
N ASP A 185 8.30 1.78 -10.63
CA ASP A 185 7.22 2.42 -9.88
C ASP A 185 5.88 1.76 -10.14
N CYS A 186 5.48 0.91 -9.22
CA CYS A 186 4.14 0.32 -9.18
C CYS A 186 3.16 1.09 -8.27
N GLY A 187 3.58 2.21 -7.71
CA GLY A 187 2.88 3.00 -6.69
C GLY A 187 3.76 3.18 -5.46
N VAL A 188 4.98 3.67 -5.67
CA VAL A 188 6.02 3.75 -4.64
C VAL A 188 5.64 4.70 -3.52
N LYS A 189 5.81 4.26 -2.29
CA LYS A 189 5.75 5.10 -1.09
C LYS A 189 7.03 5.94 -0.98
N HIS A 190 6.89 7.22 -0.60
CA HIS A 190 8.02 8.13 -0.43
C HIS A 190 9.05 7.62 0.57
N ASN A 191 8.63 6.90 1.61
CA ASN A 191 9.58 6.36 2.56
C ASN A 191 10.50 5.27 1.98
N ILE A 192 10.10 4.57 0.95
CA ILE A 192 10.98 3.66 0.21
C ILE A 192 12.11 4.45 -0.48
N LEU A 193 11.77 5.56 -1.16
CA LEU A 193 12.76 6.45 -1.76
C LEU A 193 13.72 6.98 -0.70
N ARG A 194 13.19 7.43 0.43
CA ARG A 194 13.98 7.94 1.57
C ARG A 194 14.95 6.90 2.09
N CYS A 195 14.51 5.64 2.26
CA CYS A 195 15.36 4.55 2.72
C CYS A 195 16.59 4.31 1.83
N PHE A 196 16.46 4.48 0.51
CA PHE A 196 17.60 4.38 -0.41
C PHE A 196 18.49 5.62 -0.37
N MET A 197 17.90 6.81 -0.40
CA MET A 197 18.65 8.08 -0.47
C MET A 197 19.45 8.33 0.80
N GLU A 198 18.90 8.03 1.97
CA GLU A 198 19.60 8.12 3.27
C GLU A 198 20.83 7.18 3.34
N ARG A 199 20.82 6.10 2.53
CA ARG A 199 21.94 5.18 2.40
C ARG A 199 22.91 5.51 1.28
N GLY A 200 22.78 6.72 0.71
CA GLY A 200 23.69 7.23 -0.33
C GLY A 200 23.57 6.53 -1.69
N VAL A 201 22.38 6.01 -2.01
CA VAL A 201 22.08 5.36 -3.29
C VAL A 201 21.39 6.37 -4.22
N LYS A 202 21.84 6.44 -5.47
CA LYS A 202 21.09 7.12 -6.54
C LYS A 202 19.93 6.24 -6.97
N VAL A 203 18.71 6.80 -7.02
CA VAL A 203 17.50 6.12 -7.47
C VAL A 203 17.06 6.68 -8.81
N VAL A 204 16.85 5.81 -9.78
CA VAL A 204 16.22 6.12 -11.08
C VAL A 204 14.83 5.48 -11.08
N ARG A 205 13.81 6.26 -10.74
CA ARG A 205 12.40 5.83 -10.72
C ARG A 205 11.87 5.83 -12.14
N VAL A 206 11.34 4.68 -12.58
CA VAL A 206 10.82 4.50 -13.94
C VAL A 206 9.36 4.04 -13.89
N PRO A 207 8.53 4.35 -14.91
CA PRO A 207 7.16 3.83 -15.00
C PRO A 207 7.08 2.30 -14.91
N TRP A 208 5.93 1.79 -14.45
CA TRP A 208 5.69 0.35 -14.26
C TRP A 208 5.91 -0.51 -15.52
N ASP A 209 5.69 0.05 -16.71
CA ASP A 209 5.81 -0.61 -18.02
C ASP A 209 7.12 -0.29 -18.76
N TYR A 210 8.01 0.47 -18.13
CA TYR A 210 9.29 0.86 -18.72
C TYR A 210 10.21 -0.35 -18.94
N ASP A 211 10.89 -0.40 -20.09
CA ASP A 211 11.94 -1.41 -20.35
C ASP A 211 13.27 -1.00 -19.69
N PHE A 212 13.37 -1.26 -18.39
CA PHE A 212 14.54 -0.95 -17.58
C PHE A 212 15.80 -1.74 -17.96
N ASN A 213 15.69 -2.77 -18.82
CA ASN A 213 16.85 -3.50 -19.33
C ASN A 213 17.70 -2.65 -20.31
N LYS A 214 17.21 -1.47 -20.69
CA LYS A 214 17.95 -0.50 -21.51
C LYS A 214 18.84 0.44 -20.68
N LEU A 215 18.70 0.41 -19.37
CA LEU A 215 19.46 1.28 -18.45
C LEU A 215 20.66 0.54 -17.89
N ASP A 216 21.71 1.28 -17.56
CA ASP A 216 22.79 0.79 -16.72
C ASP A 216 22.48 1.07 -15.24
N TYR A 217 22.61 0.06 -14.39
CA TYR A 217 22.32 0.14 -12.95
C TYR A 217 23.09 -0.94 -12.18
N ASP A 218 23.27 -0.74 -10.88
CA ASP A 218 23.88 -1.72 -9.98
C ASP A 218 22.86 -2.71 -9.43
N GLY A 219 21.61 -2.28 -9.19
CA GLY A 219 20.52 -3.13 -8.72
C GLY A 219 19.16 -2.69 -9.19
N LEU A 220 18.21 -3.62 -9.19
CA LEU A 220 16.83 -3.41 -9.59
C LEU A 220 15.90 -3.53 -8.38
N PHE A 221 15.02 -2.55 -8.22
CA PHE A 221 14.01 -2.55 -7.16
C PHE A 221 12.60 -2.46 -7.76
N ILE A 222 11.68 -3.27 -7.25
CA ILE A 222 10.27 -3.24 -7.65
C ILE A 222 9.45 -2.78 -6.45
N SER A 223 8.76 -1.65 -6.59
CA SER A 223 8.04 -1.02 -5.48
C SER A 223 6.74 -1.76 -5.12
N ASN A 224 6.15 -1.32 -4.01
CA ASN A 224 4.77 -1.60 -3.64
C ASN A 224 3.77 -0.99 -4.65
N GLY A 225 2.52 -1.39 -4.56
CA GLY A 225 1.46 -0.82 -5.40
C GLY A 225 0.10 -1.49 -5.22
N PRO A 226 -0.96 -0.87 -5.79
CA PRO A 226 -2.34 -1.33 -5.67
C PRO A 226 -2.72 -2.41 -6.67
N GLY A 227 -3.84 -3.07 -6.39
CA GLY A 227 -4.61 -3.84 -7.35
C GLY A 227 -4.09 -5.24 -7.62
N ASN A 228 -4.47 -5.77 -8.77
CA ASN A 228 -4.21 -7.15 -9.16
C ASN A 228 -2.90 -7.25 -9.97
N PRO A 229 -1.90 -8.04 -9.52
CA PRO A 229 -0.62 -8.20 -10.22
C PRO A 229 -0.75 -8.80 -11.64
N GLN A 230 -1.89 -9.40 -11.97
CA GLN A 230 -2.14 -9.96 -13.30
C GLN A 230 -2.13 -8.90 -14.43
N PHE A 231 -2.36 -7.64 -14.11
CA PHE A 231 -2.32 -6.55 -15.11
C PHE A 231 -0.89 -6.12 -15.49
N CYS A 232 0.14 -6.56 -14.77
CA CYS A 232 1.54 -6.13 -14.96
C CYS A 232 2.38 -7.11 -15.79
N ASN A 233 1.82 -7.71 -16.83
CA ASN A 233 2.54 -8.67 -17.66
C ASN A 233 3.78 -8.08 -18.36
N VAL A 234 3.75 -6.79 -18.71
CA VAL A 234 4.91 -6.08 -19.30
C VAL A 234 6.08 -6.05 -18.29
N THR A 235 5.81 -5.64 -17.05
CA THR A 235 6.80 -5.64 -15.96
C THR A 235 7.36 -7.04 -15.70
N VAL A 236 6.48 -8.05 -15.64
CA VAL A 236 6.89 -9.47 -15.47
C VAL A 236 7.80 -9.94 -16.61
N THR A 237 7.51 -9.55 -17.86
CA THR A 237 8.35 -9.89 -19.01
C THR A 237 9.72 -9.23 -18.91
N ASN A 238 9.78 -7.95 -18.54
CA ASN A 238 11.04 -7.23 -18.36
C ASN A 238 11.84 -7.79 -17.18
N LEU A 239 11.17 -8.22 -16.08
CA LEU A 239 11.83 -8.89 -14.96
C LEU A 239 12.46 -10.22 -15.36
N ARG A 240 11.77 -11.06 -16.13
CA ARG A 240 12.34 -12.32 -16.63
C ARG A 240 13.64 -12.09 -17.40
N LYS A 241 13.68 -11.07 -18.24
CA LYS A 241 14.89 -10.69 -18.97
C LYS A 241 16.00 -10.20 -18.02
N ALA A 242 15.69 -9.37 -17.02
CA ALA A 242 16.67 -8.94 -16.02
C ALA A 242 17.23 -10.11 -15.20
N MET A 243 16.39 -11.12 -14.91
CA MET A 243 16.78 -12.32 -14.16
C MET A 243 17.72 -13.28 -14.92
N GLU A 244 17.92 -13.09 -16.22
CA GLU A 244 18.97 -13.80 -16.98
C GLU A 244 20.38 -13.40 -16.49
N GLY A 245 20.54 -12.14 -16.04
CA GLY A 245 21.75 -11.63 -15.39
C GLY A 245 21.84 -11.97 -13.90
N ASP A 246 22.83 -11.36 -13.22
CA ASP A 246 23.13 -11.58 -11.81
C ASP A 246 23.09 -10.29 -10.97
N LYS A 247 22.60 -9.17 -11.51
CA LYS A 247 22.42 -7.92 -10.76
C LYS A 247 21.36 -8.13 -9.67
N PRO A 248 21.57 -7.64 -8.44
CA PRO A 248 20.61 -7.81 -7.35
C PRO A 248 19.21 -7.30 -7.69
N ILE A 249 18.18 -8.06 -7.32
CA ILE A 249 16.78 -7.67 -7.47
C ILE A 249 16.10 -7.76 -6.11
N PHE A 250 15.43 -6.67 -5.70
CA PHE A 250 14.61 -6.66 -4.49
C PHE A 250 13.21 -6.10 -4.78
N GLY A 251 12.17 -6.76 -4.23
CA GLY A 251 10.78 -6.36 -4.40
C GLY A 251 10.04 -6.21 -3.08
N ILE A 252 9.17 -5.22 -2.97
CA ILE A 252 8.30 -4.99 -1.80
C ILE A 252 6.84 -5.07 -2.22
N CYS A 253 6.03 -5.83 -1.49
CA CYS A 253 4.58 -5.95 -1.61
C CYS A 253 4.16 -6.34 -3.05
N MET A 254 3.72 -5.42 -3.90
CA MET A 254 3.48 -5.69 -5.32
C MET A 254 4.74 -6.23 -5.99
N GLY A 255 5.91 -5.71 -5.65
CA GLY A 255 7.20 -6.18 -6.15
C GLY A 255 7.48 -7.65 -5.80
N ASN A 256 7.08 -8.13 -4.63
CA ASN A 256 7.14 -9.54 -4.26
C ASN A 256 6.27 -10.40 -5.21
N GLN A 257 5.06 -9.96 -5.47
CA GLN A 257 4.12 -10.67 -6.34
C GLN A 257 4.61 -10.70 -7.78
N LEU A 258 5.16 -9.60 -8.29
CA LEU A 258 5.67 -9.52 -9.66
C LEU A 258 6.96 -10.34 -9.84
N LEU A 259 7.86 -10.32 -8.86
CA LEU A 259 9.07 -11.15 -8.87
C LEU A 259 8.73 -12.64 -8.82
N ALA A 260 7.78 -13.03 -7.96
CA ALA A 260 7.28 -14.41 -7.90
C ALA A 260 6.70 -14.86 -9.24
N ARG A 261 5.88 -14.03 -9.88
CA ARG A 261 5.33 -14.30 -11.22
C ARG A 261 6.41 -14.38 -12.29
N ALA A 262 7.43 -13.56 -12.23
CA ALA A 262 8.58 -13.65 -13.14
C ALA A 262 9.34 -14.98 -12.94
N GLY A 263 9.45 -15.46 -11.71
CA GLY A 263 9.99 -16.77 -11.34
C GLY A 263 9.07 -17.96 -11.65
N GLY A 264 7.87 -17.71 -12.22
CA GLY A 264 6.92 -18.75 -12.64
C GLY A 264 5.87 -19.11 -11.60
N ALA A 265 5.85 -18.50 -10.42
CA ALA A 265 4.83 -18.74 -9.41
C ALA A 265 3.51 -18.03 -9.72
N ASN A 266 2.44 -18.51 -9.09
CA ASN A 266 1.11 -17.90 -9.14
C ASN A 266 0.90 -16.99 -7.94
N THR A 267 -0.07 -16.07 -8.11
CA THR A 267 -0.60 -15.23 -7.04
C THR A 267 -2.11 -15.45 -6.93
N TYR A 268 -2.65 -15.28 -5.73
CA TYR A 268 -4.09 -15.41 -5.47
C TYR A 268 -4.60 -14.28 -4.60
N LYS A 269 -5.90 -13.95 -4.74
CA LYS A 269 -6.55 -12.94 -3.90
C LYS A 269 -6.85 -13.53 -2.53
N LEU A 270 -6.42 -12.85 -1.47
CA LEU A 270 -6.79 -13.16 -0.10
C LEU A 270 -8.25 -12.77 0.14
N LYS A 271 -8.91 -13.45 1.06
CA LYS A 271 -10.32 -13.20 1.36
C LYS A 271 -10.58 -11.75 1.78
N TYR A 272 -9.73 -11.18 2.65
CA TYR A 272 -9.85 -9.80 3.13
C TYR A 272 -8.49 -9.06 3.16
N GLY A 273 -7.39 -9.74 2.84
CA GLY A 273 -6.04 -9.16 2.84
C GLY A 273 -5.46 -8.91 4.23
N HIS A 274 -4.21 -8.46 4.26
CA HIS A 274 -3.51 -8.04 5.47
C HIS A 274 -3.31 -6.53 5.43
N ARG A 275 -3.92 -5.80 6.37
CA ARG A 275 -3.79 -4.35 6.52
C ARG A 275 -3.70 -4.00 8.00
N SER A 276 -2.47 -3.85 8.48
CA SER A 276 -2.18 -3.47 9.86
C SER A 276 -0.68 -3.20 10.06
N HIS A 277 -0.33 -2.71 11.25
CA HIS A 277 1.06 -2.45 11.65
C HIS A 277 1.59 -3.49 12.66
N ASN A 278 0.91 -4.59 12.85
CA ASN A 278 1.27 -5.61 13.85
C ASN A 278 1.18 -7.04 13.31
N GLN A 279 1.52 -7.24 12.04
CA GLN A 279 1.55 -8.57 11.44
C GLN A 279 2.86 -9.29 11.79
N PRO A 280 2.78 -10.41 12.52
CA PRO A 280 3.97 -11.17 12.87
C PRO A 280 4.40 -12.04 11.68
N VAL A 281 5.68 -11.95 11.32
CA VAL A 281 6.30 -12.81 10.31
C VAL A 281 7.48 -13.54 10.89
N ARG A 282 7.75 -14.75 10.42
CA ARG A 282 8.92 -15.55 10.78
C ARG A 282 9.81 -15.75 9.56
N MET A 283 11.11 -15.55 9.73
CA MET A 283 12.11 -15.91 8.73
C MET A 283 12.23 -17.43 8.67
N VAL A 284 11.97 -18.01 7.50
CA VAL A 284 11.97 -19.46 7.28
C VAL A 284 13.35 -20.07 7.57
N GLY A 285 13.38 -21.22 8.20
CA GLY A 285 14.62 -21.90 8.61
C GLY A 285 15.27 -21.32 9.87
N THR A 286 14.66 -20.33 10.51
CA THR A 286 15.18 -19.71 11.75
C THR A 286 14.10 -19.55 12.80
N ASN A 287 14.48 -19.13 14.03
CA ASN A 287 13.57 -18.73 15.10
C ASN A 287 13.34 -17.21 15.15
N ARG A 288 13.81 -16.46 14.15
CA ARG A 288 13.66 -15.00 14.10
C ARG A 288 12.27 -14.63 13.65
N CYS A 289 11.58 -13.84 14.46
CA CYS A 289 10.27 -13.29 14.19
C CYS A 289 10.35 -11.77 14.23
N PHE A 290 9.51 -11.13 13.41
CA PHE A 290 9.46 -9.67 13.30
C PHE A 290 8.01 -9.23 13.29
N ILE A 291 7.74 -8.05 13.81
CA ILE A 291 6.46 -7.38 13.62
C ILE A 291 6.56 -6.47 12.40
N THR A 292 5.56 -6.55 11.52
CA THR A 292 5.61 -5.86 10.22
C THR A 292 4.37 -5.03 9.96
N SER A 293 4.55 -3.99 9.16
CA SER A 293 3.47 -3.23 8.52
C SER A 293 3.08 -3.93 7.21
N GLN A 294 1.78 -4.10 6.97
CA GLN A 294 1.27 -4.76 5.76
C GLN A 294 0.05 -4.03 5.21
N ASN A 295 -0.04 -3.98 3.87
CA ASN A 295 -1.19 -3.48 3.14
C ASN A 295 -1.27 -4.19 1.78
N HIS A 296 -1.84 -5.39 1.74
CA HIS A 296 -1.98 -6.15 0.51
C HIS A 296 -3.23 -7.03 0.50
N GLY A 297 -3.81 -7.21 -0.70
CA GLY A 297 -4.98 -8.07 -0.93
C GLY A 297 -4.65 -9.36 -1.70
N PHE A 298 -3.40 -9.51 -2.17
CA PHE A 298 -2.93 -10.70 -2.89
C PHE A 298 -1.71 -11.29 -2.18
N ALA A 299 -1.49 -12.59 -2.37
CA ALA A 299 -0.33 -13.31 -1.85
C ALA A 299 0.25 -14.25 -2.91
N VAL A 300 1.51 -14.65 -2.73
CA VAL A 300 2.19 -15.66 -3.55
C VAL A 300 1.75 -17.06 -3.10
N ASP A 301 1.45 -17.93 -4.06
CA ASP A 301 1.16 -19.34 -3.80
C ASP A 301 2.47 -20.15 -3.74
N ASP A 302 2.93 -20.46 -2.53
CA ASP A 302 4.16 -21.21 -2.27
C ASP A 302 4.24 -22.54 -3.02
N LYS A 303 3.10 -23.19 -3.27
CA LYS A 303 3.04 -24.48 -3.94
C LYS A 303 3.42 -24.40 -5.41
N THR A 304 3.45 -23.20 -5.97
CA THR A 304 3.77 -22.94 -7.37
C THR A 304 5.18 -22.35 -7.58
N LEU A 305 5.94 -22.16 -6.51
CA LEU A 305 7.32 -21.69 -6.59
C LEU A 305 8.17 -22.66 -7.41
N GLY A 306 8.95 -22.13 -8.34
CA GLY A 306 9.92 -22.90 -9.12
C GLY A 306 11.03 -23.49 -8.25
N ALA A 307 11.70 -24.52 -8.76
CA ALA A 307 12.72 -25.28 -8.02
C ALA A 307 13.89 -24.41 -7.51
N ASP A 308 14.19 -23.30 -8.17
CA ASP A 308 15.25 -22.36 -7.81
C ASP A 308 14.85 -21.33 -6.77
N TRP A 309 13.60 -21.31 -6.36
CA TRP A 309 13.05 -20.39 -5.39
C TRP A 309 12.68 -21.09 -4.08
N GLU A 310 12.68 -20.33 -3.01
CA GLU A 310 12.22 -20.79 -1.71
C GLU A 310 11.48 -19.67 -0.96
N PRO A 311 10.50 -20.01 -0.09
CA PRO A 311 9.91 -19.04 0.85
C PRO A 311 11.00 -18.48 1.76
N TRP A 312 10.99 -17.15 1.95
CA TRP A 312 11.92 -16.48 2.84
C TRP A 312 11.27 -16.06 4.15
N PHE A 313 10.02 -15.57 4.07
CA PHE A 313 9.22 -15.25 5.25
C PHE A 313 7.82 -15.86 5.14
N VAL A 314 7.23 -16.12 6.31
CA VAL A 314 5.88 -16.68 6.46
C VAL A 314 5.11 -15.91 7.52
N ASN A 315 3.84 -15.59 7.26
CA ASN A 315 2.93 -14.99 8.23
C ASN A 315 2.61 -16.00 9.34
N MET A 316 2.71 -15.55 10.60
CA MET A 316 2.48 -16.44 11.74
C MET A 316 1.00 -16.58 12.11
N ASN A 317 0.11 -15.74 11.56
CA ASN A 317 -1.32 -15.81 11.84
C ASN A 317 -2.02 -16.85 10.97
N ASP A 318 -1.65 -16.96 9.69
CA ASP A 318 -2.37 -17.78 8.71
C ASP A 318 -1.47 -18.62 7.79
N GLY A 319 -0.14 -18.47 7.90
CA GLY A 319 0.82 -19.25 7.13
C GLY A 319 1.01 -18.77 5.68
N THR A 320 0.46 -17.62 5.29
CA THR A 320 0.67 -17.06 3.95
C THR A 320 2.14 -16.72 3.70
N ASN A 321 2.56 -16.79 2.42
CA ASN A 321 3.89 -16.33 2.02
C ASN A 321 4.06 -14.84 2.27
N GLU A 322 5.15 -14.48 2.92
CA GLU A 322 5.53 -13.09 3.23
C GLU A 322 6.87 -12.69 2.60
N GLY A 323 7.41 -13.51 1.72
CA GLY A 323 8.62 -13.22 0.97
C GLY A 323 9.22 -14.46 0.34
N ILE A 324 9.94 -14.24 -0.74
CA ILE A 324 10.65 -15.28 -1.49
C ILE A 324 12.10 -14.87 -1.72
N ARG A 325 12.96 -15.85 -1.91
CA ARG A 325 14.35 -15.63 -2.35
C ARG A 325 14.78 -16.72 -3.33
N HIS A 326 15.66 -16.34 -4.24
CA HIS A 326 16.32 -17.29 -5.13
C HIS A 326 17.47 -17.97 -4.40
N LYS A 327 17.66 -19.28 -4.60
CA LYS A 327 18.63 -20.11 -3.86
C LYS A 327 20.08 -19.76 -4.17
N THR A 328 20.39 -19.26 -5.36
CA THR A 328 21.76 -19.03 -5.83
C THR A 328 22.00 -17.62 -6.34
N LYS A 329 20.99 -16.91 -6.88
CA LYS A 329 21.11 -15.55 -7.38
C LYS A 329 20.68 -14.52 -6.33
N PRO A 330 21.15 -13.26 -6.42
CA PRO A 330 20.84 -12.22 -5.44
C PRO A 330 19.44 -11.61 -5.67
N PHE A 331 18.42 -12.46 -5.83
CA PHE A 331 17.05 -12.08 -6.03
C PHE A 331 16.22 -12.42 -4.79
N CYS A 332 15.54 -11.42 -4.24
CA CYS A 332 14.68 -11.63 -3.09
C CYS A 332 13.54 -10.59 -3.07
N SER A 333 12.52 -10.87 -2.29
CA SER A 333 11.41 -9.94 -2.09
C SER A 333 10.65 -10.24 -0.81
N VAL A 334 9.93 -9.24 -0.31
CA VAL A 334 9.08 -9.35 0.86
C VAL A 334 7.69 -8.79 0.57
N GLN A 335 6.67 -9.40 1.19
CA GLN A 335 5.27 -8.99 1.02
C GLN A 335 4.91 -7.83 1.94
N PHE A 336 5.53 -7.75 3.10
CA PHE A 336 5.39 -6.67 4.08
C PHE A 336 6.21 -5.43 3.69
N HIS A 337 6.05 -4.34 4.45
CA HIS A 337 6.68 -3.04 4.23
C HIS A 337 7.83 -2.79 5.21
N PRO A 338 9.10 -3.10 4.86
CA PRO A 338 10.25 -2.86 5.74
C PRO A 338 10.59 -1.38 5.92
N GLU A 339 10.09 -0.51 5.05
CA GLU A 339 10.18 0.94 5.17
C GLU A 339 9.25 1.49 6.25
N ALA A 340 8.24 0.72 6.68
CA ALA A 340 7.20 1.14 7.61
C ALA A 340 6.44 2.40 7.12
N SER A 341 6.47 3.49 7.85
CA SER A 341 5.82 4.79 7.64
C SER A 341 4.31 4.66 7.28
N SER A 342 3.51 4.45 8.28
CA SER A 342 3.77 4.22 9.72
C SER A 342 3.96 2.73 10.03
N GLY A 343 4.35 2.46 11.28
CA GLY A 343 4.49 1.08 11.76
C GLY A 343 5.90 0.72 12.25
N PRO A 344 6.15 -0.55 12.59
CA PRO A 344 7.43 -1.02 13.12
C PRO A 344 8.54 -1.00 12.05
N THR A 345 9.76 -0.72 12.49
CA THR A 345 10.97 -0.65 11.67
C THR A 345 11.87 -1.89 11.83
N ASP A 346 11.36 -2.95 12.43
CA ASP A 346 12.11 -4.18 12.77
C ASP A 346 12.80 -4.83 11.58
N THR A 347 12.28 -4.62 10.37
CA THR A 347 12.78 -5.22 9.13
C THR A 347 13.50 -4.24 8.21
N ASN A 348 13.79 -3.02 8.67
CA ASN A 348 14.44 -1.97 7.87
C ASN A 348 15.87 -2.38 7.42
N PHE A 349 16.53 -3.30 8.15
CA PHE A 349 17.83 -3.89 7.78
C PHE A 349 17.84 -4.56 6.40
N LEU A 350 16.69 -4.91 5.84
CA LEU A 350 16.58 -5.51 4.51
C LEU A 350 17.06 -4.58 3.39
N PHE A 351 16.94 -3.26 3.58
CA PHE A 351 17.54 -2.29 2.67
C PHE A 351 19.07 -2.37 2.71
N ASP A 352 19.67 -2.47 3.90
CA ASP A 352 21.12 -2.60 4.06
C ASP A 352 21.61 -3.91 3.44
N GLU A 353 20.86 -5.01 3.63
CA GLU A 353 21.17 -6.30 3.03
C GLU A 353 21.13 -6.26 1.49
N PHE A 354 20.15 -5.58 0.91
CA PHE A 354 20.08 -5.39 -0.54
C PHE A 354 21.22 -4.50 -1.06
N ILE A 355 21.45 -3.35 -0.43
CA ILE A 355 22.47 -2.38 -0.86
C ILE A 355 23.88 -2.98 -0.74
N SER A 356 24.13 -3.85 0.24
CA SER A 356 25.43 -4.52 0.37
C SER A 356 25.78 -5.44 -0.80
N LYS A 357 24.82 -5.78 -1.65
CA LYS A 357 24.99 -6.62 -2.86
C LYS A 357 25.20 -5.81 -4.13
N LEU A 358 25.01 -4.48 -4.09
CA LEU A 358 25.26 -3.58 -5.22
C LEU A 358 26.78 -3.44 -5.46
#